data_5c2d372c802d18752dfed16d07b1e549
#
_entry.id   5c2d372c802d18752dfed16d07b1e549
#
_cell.length_a   1.000
_cell.length_b   1.000
_cell.length_c   1.000
_cell.angle_alpha   90.00
_cell.angle_beta   90.00
_cell.angle_gamma   90.00
#
_symmetry.space_group_name_H-M   'P 1'
#
loop_
_entity.id
_entity.type
_entity.pdbx_description
1 polymer ?
#
loop_
_entity_poly.entity_id
_entity_poly.type
_entity_poly.pdbx_seq_one_letter_code
_entity_poly.pdbx_strand_id
1 'polypeptide(L)'
;MSSIQPRFAASELSTPAQAAIFRKFTPYLLVALFAGLFLFPFLRALAWNPDEGIYLYGAQVTAQGALPGRDFVELQGPGTFYWLAFFFKLFGASLLTARTLLLFTGALSAALIFHLSRRVGAMGLFAALFVTATCIPLGVMNSPHYDSNLFALLSFSLFLYAVRPPDSASASARAEFSPALFFSGVLAGLTTCFLQQKGFYLVVAFAVTLAVLHPKTWVRLAGLLTAGYASVVLAEGLLYVSAHALPSLIYANLTWPLSTYESVNRAPYGFSLRESMWRGWLSSLHPALPTAGAFAIATLFSVPYFLILLVPGLLPLMGLCWRATAFRRDLIPYWIAGYALWASELHRWDLGHLRNACIILIVLFFAICERQGSKFLRRAALLIAVCLVLNAAANVFGASARNVPLHTRRGTLYTLERDAALDFLLSHTKPGDAVFIYPYAPIYYFLADVRNPTRWSNLMYGINTRQQFREAVHDVDGKKVQYVLWDSVFAGQSLATLFPAYRHPPAAQLIMEPYLETHYHQIAFENGFRILERND
;
A
#
# COMPACT_ATOMS: atom_id res chain seq x y z
N MET A 1 58.61 -36.62 24.82
CA MET A 1 57.88 -35.79 23.86
C MET A 1 56.43 -36.27 23.82
N SER A 2 55.57 -35.67 24.64
CA SER A 2 54.15 -36.00 24.70
C SER A 2 53.37 -34.96 23.87
N SER A 3 52.70 -35.46 22.84
CA SER A 3 51.87 -34.71 21.93
C SER A 3 50.55 -34.30 22.61
N ILE A 4 50.39 -33.01 22.88
CA ILE A 4 49.14 -32.41 23.31
C ILE A 4 48.31 -32.18 22.06
N GLN A 5 47.28 -33.01 21.82
CA GLN A 5 46.22 -32.72 20.85
C GLN A 5 45.23 -31.69 21.46
N PRO A 6 44.90 -30.61 20.76
CA PRO A 6 43.83 -29.72 21.22
C PRO A 6 42.47 -30.41 20.97
N ARG A 7 41.76 -30.79 22.03
CA ARG A 7 40.35 -31.15 21.97
C ARG A 7 39.55 -29.86 21.63
N PHE A 8 39.16 -29.74 20.39
CA PHE A 8 38.06 -28.84 20.04
C PHE A 8 36.79 -29.37 20.69
N ALA A 9 36.32 -28.72 21.71
CA ALA A 9 35.01 -28.98 22.28
C ALA A 9 33.93 -28.49 21.28
N ALA A 10 33.51 -29.41 20.40
CA ALA A 10 32.28 -29.26 19.67
C ALA A 10 31.12 -29.59 20.62
N SER A 11 30.18 -28.68 20.71
CA SER A 11 28.84 -28.83 21.30
C SER A 11 28.54 -27.90 22.50
N GLU A 12 28.28 -26.65 22.20
CA GLU A 12 27.13 -26.04 22.86
C GLU A 12 25.86 -26.40 22.06
N LEU A 13 25.41 -27.65 22.21
CA LEU A 13 24.09 -28.07 21.74
C LEU A 13 23.04 -27.23 22.50
N SER A 14 22.24 -26.48 21.74
CA SER A 14 21.11 -25.69 22.22
C SER A 14 20.31 -26.44 23.26
N THR A 15 20.00 -25.80 24.39
CA THR A 15 19.16 -26.40 25.43
C THR A 15 17.81 -26.83 24.84
N PRO A 16 17.13 -27.87 25.39
CA PRO A 16 15.80 -28.31 24.91
C PRO A 16 14.80 -27.16 24.79
N ALA A 17 14.90 -26.14 25.65
CA ALA A 17 14.09 -24.93 25.59
C ALA A 17 14.40 -24.06 24.34
N GLN A 18 15.67 -23.91 23.98
CA GLN A 18 16.08 -23.18 22.78
C GLN A 18 15.62 -23.90 21.50
N ALA A 19 15.74 -25.23 21.45
CA ALA A 19 15.25 -26.04 20.35
C ALA A 19 13.72 -25.94 20.19
N ALA A 20 12.97 -25.92 21.29
CA ALA A 20 11.52 -25.74 21.27
C ALA A 20 11.09 -24.33 20.79
N ILE A 21 11.81 -23.28 21.22
CA ILE A 21 11.61 -21.91 20.73
C ILE A 21 11.90 -21.83 19.23
N PHE A 22 13.02 -22.39 18.78
CA PHE A 22 13.41 -22.40 17.37
C PHE A 22 12.34 -23.07 16.50
N ARG A 23 11.87 -24.27 16.87
CA ARG A 23 10.79 -24.99 16.17
C ARG A 23 9.50 -24.18 16.07
N LYS A 24 9.18 -23.40 17.09
CA LYS A 24 7.98 -22.57 17.11
C LYS A 24 8.05 -21.39 16.14
N PHE A 25 9.19 -20.74 15.99
CA PHE A 25 9.37 -19.54 15.16
C PHE A 25 9.83 -19.84 13.74
N THR A 26 10.48 -20.97 13.46
CA THR A 26 10.98 -21.35 12.14
C THR A 26 9.93 -21.19 11.02
N PRO A 27 8.66 -21.63 11.15
CA PRO A 27 7.69 -21.46 10.07
C PRO A 27 7.39 -20.01 9.72
N TYR A 28 7.39 -19.12 10.70
CA TYR A 28 7.19 -17.67 10.48
C TYR A 28 8.39 -17.06 9.77
N LEU A 29 9.59 -17.44 10.18
CA LEU A 29 10.83 -17.00 9.54
C LEU A 29 10.90 -17.46 8.09
N LEU A 30 10.53 -18.72 7.81
CA LEU A 30 10.49 -19.25 6.44
C LEU A 30 9.50 -18.51 5.55
N VAL A 31 8.31 -18.18 6.06
CA VAL A 31 7.31 -17.39 5.32
C VAL A 31 7.82 -15.97 5.08
N ALA A 32 8.42 -15.33 6.08
CA ALA A 32 9.00 -14.00 5.94
C ALA A 32 10.17 -14.00 4.92
N LEU A 33 11.03 -15.00 4.98
CA LEU A 33 12.14 -15.18 4.03
C LEU A 33 11.63 -15.40 2.61
N PHE A 34 10.62 -16.25 2.42
CA PHE A 34 9.98 -16.45 1.12
C PHE A 34 9.43 -15.13 0.56
N ALA A 35 8.69 -14.36 1.36
CA ALA A 35 8.17 -13.07 0.95
C ALA A 35 9.30 -12.08 0.62
N GLY A 36 10.36 -12.05 1.42
CA GLY A 36 11.54 -11.23 1.16
C GLY A 36 12.24 -11.60 -0.15
N LEU A 37 12.44 -12.88 -0.42
CA LEU A 37 13.03 -13.38 -1.68
C LEU A 37 12.14 -13.06 -2.88
N PHE A 38 10.82 -13.17 -2.73
CA PHE A 38 9.86 -12.78 -3.76
C PHE A 38 9.92 -11.28 -4.10
N LEU A 39 10.10 -10.42 -3.10
CA LEU A 39 10.17 -8.96 -3.27
C LEU A 39 11.56 -8.45 -3.67
N PHE A 40 12.61 -9.24 -3.46
CA PHE A 40 14.00 -8.84 -3.68
C PHE A 40 14.30 -8.33 -5.11
N PRO A 41 13.82 -8.95 -6.21
CA PRO A 41 14.07 -8.47 -7.56
C PRO A 41 13.52 -7.06 -7.83
N PHE A 42 12.56 -6.62 -7.03
CA PHE A 42 11.93 -5.32 -7.20
C PHE A 42 12.69 -4.17 -6.50
N LEU A 43 13.69 -4.44 -5.70
CA LEU A 43 14.39 -3.40 -4.91
C LEU A 43 14.95 -2.25 -5.77
N ARG A 44 15.43 -2.56 -6.96
CA ARG A 44 15.99 -1.58 -7.90
C ARG A 44 15.23 -1.46 -9.21
N ALA A 45 14.20 -2.27 -9.41
CA ALA A 45 13.37 -2.21 -10.61
C ALA A 45 12.43 -1.01 -10.53
N LEU A 46 12.54 -0.08 -11.48
CA LEU A 46 11.62 1.03 -11.62
C LEU A 46 10.53 0.66 -12.61
N ALA A 47 9.28 0.61 -12.14
CA ALA A 47 8.10 0.67 -12.99
C ALA A 47 7.52 2.08 -12.85
N TRP A 48 7.18 2.68 -13.97
CA TRP A 48 6.57 4.01 -13.92
C TRP A 48 5.24 3.93 -13.16
N ASN A 49 5.16 4.65 -12.06
CA ASN A 49 3.96 4.81 -11.27
C ASN A 49 3.99 6.21 -10.63
N PRO A 50 3.06 7.10 -11.00
CA PRO A 50 3.05 8.46 -10.48
C PRO A 50 2.86 8.53 -8.96
N ASP A 51 2.05 7.63 -8.38
CA ASP A 51 1.75 7.65 -6.95
C ASP A 51 2.99 7.42 -6.08
N GLU A 52 3.92 6.56 -6.51
CA GLU A 52 5.15 6.34 -5.73
C GLU A 52 5.96 7.61 -5.55
N GLY A 53 5.98 8.46 -6.58
CA GLY A 53 6.66 9.76 -6.54
C GLY A 53 6.10 10.69 -5.46
N ILE A 54 4.79 10.66 -5.23
CA ILE A 54 4.14 11.41 -4.15
C ILE A 54 4.77 11.04 -2.80
N TYR A 55 4.84 9.72 -2.51
CA TYR A 55 5.30 9.24 -1.20
C TYR A 55 6.79 9.47 -1.01
N LEU A 56 7.60 9.22 -2.04
CA LEU A 56 9.05 9.41 -2.01
C LEU A 56 9.44 10.88 -1.85
N TYR A 57 8.88 11.75 -2.70
CA TYR A 57 9.14 13.18 -2.63
C TYR A 57 8.58 13.80 -1.35
N GLY A 58 7.34 13.49 -0.98
CA GLY A 58 6.73 13.96 0.26
C GLY A 58 7.54 13.56 1.50
N ALA A 59 8.04 12.30 1.55
CA ALA A 59 8.92 11.86 2.63
C ALA A 59 10.29 12.56 2.62
N GLN A 60 10.85 12.83 1.44
CA GLN A 60 12.11 13.58 1.31
C GLN A 60 11.98 14.99 1.88
N VAL A 61 10.95 15.74 1.48
CA VAL A 61 10.76 17.11 2.00
C VAL A 61 10.38 17.11 3.48
N THR A 62 9.63 16.09 3.95
CA THR A 62 9.35 15.89 5.38
C THR A 62 10.63 15.62 6.17
N ALA A 63 11.56 14.82 5.63
CA ALA A 63 12.87 14.63 6.24
C ALA A 63 13.69 15.93 6.32
N GLN A 64 13.43 16.88 5.44
CA GLN A 64 14.02 18.23 5.43
C GLN A 64 13.28 19.22 6.34
N GLY A 65 12.17 18.83 6.98
CA GLY A 65 11.40 19.64 7.93
C GLY A 65 10.08 20.19 7.41
N ALA A 66 9.68 19.85 6.18
CA ALA A 66 8.35 20.21 5.67
C ALA A 66 7.24 19.47 6.44
N LEU A 67 6.14 20.18 6.70
CA LEU A 67 4.97 19.62 7.38
C LEU A 67 3.93 19.19 6.34
N PRO A 68 3.57 17.88 6.28
CA PRO A 68 2.51 17.39 5.39
C PRO A 68 1.19 18.13 5.60
N GLY A 69 0.43 18.38 4.53
CA GLY A 69 -0.82 19.14 4.57
C GLY A 69 -0.66 20.64 4.58
N ARG A 70 0.44 21.19 5.14
CA ARG A 70 0.74 22.62 5.15
C ARG A 70 1.69 23.02 4.01
N ASP A 71 2.88 22.43 4.00
CA ASP A 71 3.98 22.81 3.08
C ASP A 71 3.87 22.08 1.74
N PHE A 72 3.27 20.91 1.75
CA PHE A 72 2.78 20.21 0.57
C PHE A 72 1.46 19.51 0.90
N VAL A 73 0.56 19.37 -0.08
CA VAL A 73 -0.81 18.88 0.14
C VAL A 73 -1.00 17.53 -0.52
N GLU A 74 -1.36 16.55 0.32
CA GLU A 74 -1.70 15.19 -0.09
C GLU A 74 -2.87 14.65 0.72
N LEU A 75 -3.59 13.68 0.10
CA LEU A 75 -4.78 13.06 0.68
C LEU A 75 -4.48 12.05 1.78
N GLN A 76 -3.28 11.45 1.71
CA GLN A 76 -2.86 10.42 2.65
C GLN A 76 -2.50 10.99 4.00
N GLY A 77 -2.71 10.20 5.04
CA GLY A 77 -2.34 10.59 6.39
C GLY A 77 -0.85 10.91 6.53
N PRO A 78 -0.50 11.87 7.38
CA PRO A 78 0.88 12.32 7.61
C PRO A 78 1.84 11.21 8.01
N GLY A 79 1.33 10.15 8.65
CA GLY A 79 2.11 8.98 9.04
C GLY A 79 2.88 8.34 7.88
N THR A 80 2.31 8.36 6.68
CA THR A 80 2.96 7.86 5.46
C THR A 80 4.30 8.56 5.21
N PHE A 81 4.30 9.88 5.31
CA PHE A 81 5.49 10.70 5.05
C PHE A 81 6.47 10.65 6.21
N TYR A 82 6.01 10.72 7.46
CA TYR A 82 6.87 10.63 8.64
C TYR A 82 7.56 9.27 8.77
N TRP A 83 6.83 8.18 8.47
CA TRP A 83 7.37 6.82 8.52
C TRP A 83 8.56 6.66 7.57
N LEU A 84 8.38 7.01 6.32
CA LEU A 84 9.44 6.91 5.31
C LEU A 84 10.55 7.96 5.54
N ALA A 85 10.21 9.19 5.96
CA ALA A 85 11.16 10.23 6.29
C ALA A 85 12.10 9.84 7.45
N PHE A 86 11.60 9.09 8.44
CA PHE A 86 12.43 8.54 9.51
C PHE A 86 13.54 7.63 8.95
N PHE A 87 13.19 6.72 8.03
CA PHE A 87 14.20 5.86 7.40
C PHE A 87 15.12 6.64 6.44
N PHE A 88 14.61 7.65 5.77
CA PHE A 88 15.45 8.53 4.95
C PHE A 88 16.47 9.31 5.77
N LYS A 89 16.14 9.73 6.98
CA LYS A 89 17.11 10.36 7.90
C LYS A 89 18.18 9.37 8.38
N LEU A 90 17.84 8.10 8.57
CA LEU A 90 18.80 7.09 9.06
C LEU A 90 19.70 6.53 7.95
N PHE A 91 19.16 6.30 6.75
CA PHE A 91 19.83 5.53 5.69
C PHE A 91 20.00 6.32 4.38
N GLY A 92 19.60 7.58 4.37
CA GLY A 92 19.61 8.43 3.18
C GLY A 92 18.35 8.26 2.31
N ALA A 93 17.95 9.38 1.67
CA ALA A 93 16.80 9.42 0.78
C ALA A 93 17.15 8.76 -0.57
N SER A 94 16.79 7.50 -0.71
CA SER A 94 16.98 6.72 -1.95
C SER A 94 15.80 5.78 -2.19
N LEU A 95 15.60 5.38 -3.46
CA LEU A 95 14.60 4.36 -3.77
C LEU A 95 14.94 3.03 -3.10
N LEU A 96 16.23 2.70 -2.99
CA LEU A 96 16.67 1.48 -2.33
C LEU A 96 16.25 1.46 -0.85
N THR A 97 16.41 2.57 -0.12
CA THR A 97 15.94 2.70 1.28
C THR A 97 14.43 2.46 1.36
N ALA A 98 13.65 3.14 0.50
CA ALA A 98 12.20 3.02 0.48
C ALA A 98 11.74 1.58 0.16
N ARG A 99 12.35 0.95 -0.85
CA ARG A 99 12.03 -0.42 -1.26
C ARG A 99 12.50 -1.48 -0.27
N THR A 100 13.61 -1.23 0.44
CA THR A 100 14.06 -2.10 1.54
C THR A 100 13.05 -2.06 2.69
N LEU A 101 12.56 -0.89 3.05
CA LEU A 101 11.47 -0.76 4.04
C LEU A 101 10.22 -1.53 3.58
N LEU A 102 9.82 -1.38 2.33
CA LEU A 102 8.69 -2.10 1.74
C LEU A 102 8.89 -3.62 1.79
N LEU A 103 10.10 -4.13 1.53
CA LEU A 103 10.44 -5.55 1.64
C LEU A 103 10.22 -6.05 3.08
N PHE A 104 10.70 -5.32 4.07
CA PHE A 104 10.50 -5.67 5.48
C PHE A 104 9.02 -5.62 5.88
N THR A 105 8.30 -4.57 5.48
CA THR A 105 6.85 -4.44 5.68
C THR A 105 6.10 -5.63 5.08
N GLY A 106 6.45 -6.02 3.85
CA GLY A 106 5.87 -7.16 3.16
C GLY A 106 6.17 -8.50 3.83
N ALA A 107 7.43 -8.74 4.19
CA ALA A 107 7.87 -9.97 4.85
C ALA A 107 7.19 -10.16 6.23
N LEU A 108 7.10 -9.08 7.02
CA LEU A 108 6.43 -9.10 8.32
C LEU A 108 4.92 -9.28 8.18
N SER A 109 4.30 -8.61 7.21
CA SER A 109 2.88 -8.80 6.90
C SER A 109 2.56 -10.24 6.51
N ALA A 110 3.40 -10.89 5.68
CA ALA A 110 3.25 -12.29 5.32
C ALA A 110 3.32 -13.22 6.54
N ALA A 111 4.26 -12.99 7.45
CA ALA A 111 4.38 -13.74 8.71
C ALA A 111 3.15 -13.55 9.62
N LEU A 112 2.60 -12.33 9.69
CA LEU A 112 1.38 -12.04 10.45
C LEU A 112 0.15 -12.71 9.84
N ILE A 113 0.01 -12.70 8.53
CA ILE A 113 -1.09 -13.40 7.83
C ILE A 113 -1.00 -14.90 8.07
N PHE A 114 0.20 -15.47 8.01
CA PHE A 114 0.43 -16.87 8.37
C PHE A 114 0.03 -17.14 9.83
N HIS A 115 0.38 -16.24 10.76
CA HIS A 115 -0.04 -16.34 12.16
C HIS A 115 -1.55 -16.36 12.30
N LEU A 116 -2.25 -15.39 11.71
CA LEU A 116 -3.70 -15.25 11.75
C LEU A 116 -4.39 -16.46 11.14
N SER A 117 -3.88 -16.96 10.01
CA SER A 117 -4.43 -18.12 9.31
C SER A 117 -4.25 -19.41 10.11
N ARG A 118 -3.09 -19.62 10.74
CA ARG A 118 -2.85 -20.79 11.61
C ARG A 118 -3.79 -20.87 12.81
N ARG A 119 -4.24 -19.73 13.33
CA ARG A 119 -5.20 -19.70 14.44
C ARG A 119 -6.56 -20.25 14.07
N VAL A 120 -6.92 -20.20 12.79
CA VAL A 120 -8.28 -20.55 12.30
C VAL A 120 -8.32 -21.73 11.34
N GLY A 121 -7.18 -22.24 10.86
CA GLY A 121 -7.15 -23.42 9.99
C GLY A 121 -5.76 -23.82 9.51
N ALA A 122 -5.67 -25.01 8.91
CA ALA A 122 -4.41 -25.60 8.41
C ALA A 122 -3.93 -25.00 7.07
N MET A 123 -4.80 -24.33 6.31
CA MET A 123 -4.45 -23.69 5.03
C MET A 123 -3.69 -22.36 5.21
N GLY A 124 -3.16 -22.10 6.41
CA GLY A 124 -2.47 -20.85 6.72
C GLY A 124 -1.31 -20.52 5.78
N LEU A 125 -0.57 -21.52 5.32
CA LEU A 125 0.49 -21.32 4.33
C LEU A 125 -0.07 -20.80 3.01
N PHE A 126 -1.16 -21.38 2.49
CA PHE A 126 -1.79 -20.91 1.24
C PHE A 126 -2.30 -19.48 1.35
N ALA A 127 -2.96 -19.15 2.47
CA ALA A 127 -3.41 -17.78 2.70
C ALA A 127 -2.24 -16.79 2.73
N ALA A 128 -1.14 -17.12 3.40
CA ALA A 128 0.04 -16.28 3.46
C ALA A 128 0.69 -16.11 2.07
N LEU A 129 0.87 -17.19 1.31
CA LEU A 129 1.42 -17.14 -0.04
C LEU A 129 0.50 -16.36 -0.99
N PHE A 130 -0.81 -16.60 -0.91
CA PHE A 130 -1.80 -15.89 -1.71
C PHE A 130 -1.70 -14.38 -1.50
N VAL A 131 -1.75 -13.93 -0.24
CA VAL A 131 -1.69 -12.50 0.07
C VAL A 131 -0.33 -11.91 -0.29
N THR A 132 0.77 -12.64 -0.05
CA THR A 132 2.11 -12.18 -0.45
C THR A 132 2.17 -11.88 -1.94
N ALA A 133 1.67 -12.76 -2.77
CA ALA A 133 1.78 -12.61 -4.21
C ALA A 133 0.72 -11.69 -4.84
N THR A 134 -0.41 -11.45 -4.19
CA THR A 134 -1.50 -10.65 -4.77
C THR A 134 -1.73 -9.30 -4.09
N CYS A 135 -1.49 -9.21 -2.79
CA CYS A 135 -1.79 -8.02 -1.99
C CYS A 135 -0.52 -7.25 -1.59
N ILE A 136 0.64 -7.90 -1.61
CA ILE A 136 1.93 -7.21 -1.54
C ILE A 136 2.34 -6.85 -2.97
N PRO A 137 2.94 -5.70 -3.21
CA PRO A 137 2.93 -5.05 -4.52
C PRO A 137 3.64 -5.82 -5.62
N LEU A 138 2.91 -6.19 -6.63
CA LEU A 138 3.41 -6.80 -7.86
C LEU A 138 3.89 -5.78 -8.91
N GLY A 139 3.79 -4.57 -8.74
CA GLY A 139 4.34 -3.52 -9.59
C GLY A 139 5.17 -2.58 -8.76
N VAL A 140 5.61 -3.08 -7.68
CA VAL A 140 6.37 -2.51 -6.58
C VAL A 140 6.42 -1.00 -6.57
N MET A 141 5.57 -0.43 -5.77
CA MET A 141 5.62 0.97 -5.39
C MET A 141 5.49 1.08 -3.88
N ASN A 142 6.13 2.07 -3.28
CA ASN A 142 5.79 2.45 -1.92
C ASN A 142 4.36 2.98 -1.90
N SER A 143 3.58 2.56 -0.91
CA SER A 143 2.18 2.99 -0.78
C SER A 143 1.72 2.90 0.66
N PRO A 144 0.91 3.85 1.15
CA PRO A 144 0.35 3.83 2.49
C PRO A 144 -0.53 2.61 2.77
N HIS A 145 -1.02 1.95 1.72
CA HIS A 145 -1.80 0.72 1.86
C HIS A 145 -1.00 -0.42 2.52
N TYR A 146 0.30 -0.54 2.21
CA TYR A 146 1.13 -1.64 2.76
C TYR A 146 1.51 -1.40 4.20
N ASP A 147 1.91 -0.17 4.53
CA ASP A 147 2.25 0.20 5.90
C ASP A 147 1.00 0.17 6.79
N SER A 148 -0.13 0.72 6.33
CA SER A 148 -1.39 0.64 7.06
C SER A 148 -1.87 -0.80 7.25
N ASN A 149 -1.67 -1.70 6.28
CA ASN A 149 -1.99 -3.12 6.41
C ASN A 149 -1.11 -3.80 7.48
N LEU A 150 0.18 -3.48 7.54
CA LEU A 150 1.07 -4.00 8.59
C LEU A 150 0.55 -3.63 9.98
N PHE A 151 0.26 -2.35 10.22
CA PHE A 151 -0.25 -1.89 11.52
C PHE A 151 -1.65 -2.44 11.82
N ALA A 152 -2.53 -2.56 10.83
CA ALA A 152 -3.84 -3.20 10.97
C ALA A 152 -3.73 -4.69 11.35
N LEU A 153 -2.84 -5.44 10.73
CA LEU A 153 -2.59 -6.86 11.03
C LEU A 153 -1.99 -7.06 12.43
N LEU A 154 -1.06 -6.18 12.83
CA LEU A 154 -0.52 -6.17 14.20
C LEU A 154 -1.62 -5.86 15.22
N SER A 155 -2.42 -4.82 14.96
CA SER A 155 -3.56 -4.43 15.78
C SER A 155 -4.54 -5.58 15.93
N PHE A 156 -4.94 -6.23 14.83
CA PHE A 156 -5.86 -7.36 14.84
C PHE A 156 -5.27 -8.58 15.58
N SER A 157 -3.97 -8.83 15.43
CA SER A 157 -3.29 -9.92 16.16
C SER A 157 -3.31 -9.72 17.67
N LEU A 158 -3.04 -8.47 18.13
CA LEU A 158 -3.12 -8.13 19.56
C LEU A 158 -4.57 -8.14 20.06
N PHE A 159 -5.54 -7.67 19.28
CA PHE A 159 -6.95 -7.74 19.59
C PHE A 159 -7.38 -9.19 19.83
N LEU A 160 -7.07 -10.10 18.90
CA LEU A 160 -7.37 -11.52 19.04
C LEU A 160 -6.67 -12.17 20.23
N TYR A 161 -5.49 -11.69 20.61
CA TYR A 161 -4.81 -12.14 21.81
C TYR A 161 -5.56 -11.69 23.07
N ALA A 162 -6.02 -10.44 23.11
CA ALA A 162 -6.71 -9.85 24.25
C ALA A 162 -8.11 -10.45 24.50
N VAL A 163 -8.84 -10.82 23.42
CA VAL A 163 -10.23 -11.32 23.52
C VAL A 163 -10.33 -12.85 23.60
N ARG A 164 -9.23 -13.57 23.86
CA ARG A 164 -9.27 -15.03 24.04
C ARG A 164 -10.19 -15.41 25.21
N PRO A 165 -11.00 -16.47 25.02
CA PRO A 165 -11.69 -17.06 26.16
C PRO A 165 -10.65 -17.50 27.20
N PRO A 166 -10.89 -17.24 28.50
CA PRO A 166 -10.01 -17.73 29.54
C PRO A 166 -10.10 -19.27 29.64
N ASP A 167 -8.95 -19.94 29.56
CA ASP A 167 -8.86 -21.39 29.73
C ASP A 167 -9.13 -21.83 31.22
N SER A 168 -9.31 -20.87 32.13
CA SER A 168 -9.59 -21.09 33.54
C SER A 168 -10.30 -19.90 34.22
N ALA A 169 -11.01 -20.12 35.29
CA ALA A 169 -11.72 -19.09 36.08
C ALA A 169 -10.80 -17.96 36.61
N SER A 170 -9.50 -18.23 36.80
CA SER A 170 -8.50 -17.23 37.20
C SER A 170 -8.09 -16.29 36.04
N ALA A 171 -8.43 -16.62 34.78
CA ALA A 171 -8.12 -15.81 33.62
C ALA A 171 -9.22 -14.76 33.32
N SER A 172 -10.43 -14.88 33.89
CA SER A 172 -11.49 -13.89 33.72
C SER A 172 -11.12 -12.54 34.34
N ALA A 173 -10.41 -12.51 35.45
CA ALA A 173 -9.93 -11.29 36.10
C ALA A 173 -8.77 -10.63 35.32
N ARG A 174 -7.95 -11.40 34.57
CA ARG A 174 -6.86 -10.85 33.71
C ARG A 174 -7.36 -10.22 32.41
N ALA A 175 -8.54 -10.63 31.92
CA ALA A 175 -9.16 -10.01 30.73
C ALA A 175 -9.65 -8.58 31.03
N GLU A 176 -9.88 -8.23 32.29
CA GLU A 176 -10.43 -6.92 32.68
C GLU A 176 -9.47 -5.74 32.47
N PHE A 177 -8.13 -5.97 32.41
CA PHE A 177 -7.10 -4.97 32.11
C PHE A 177 -6.01 -5.59 31.24
N SER A 178 -6.32 -5.91 30.01
CA SER A 178 -5.29 -6.40 29.05
C SER A 178 -4.58 -5.22 28.40
N PRO A 179 -3.28 -4.95 28.71
CA PRO A 179 -2.49 -3.96 27.97
C PRO A 179 -2.52 -4.18 26.45
N ALA A 180 -2.67 -5.45 26.03
CA ALA A 180 -2.78 -5.81 24.62
C ALA A 180 -3.98 -5.14 23.93
N LEU A 181 -5.09 -4.93 24.64
CA LEU A 181 -6.26 -4.24 24.07
C LEU A 181 -6.00 -2.74 23.85
N PHE A 182 -5.35 -2.10 24.82
CA PHE A 182 -4.91 -0.70 24.67
C PHE A 182 -3.92 -0.56 23.49
N PHE A 183 -2.88 -1.40 23.42
CA PHE A 183 -1.92 -1.36 22.33
C PHE A 183 -2.52 -1.77 20.98
N SER A 184 -3.54 -2.63 20.96
CA SER A 184 -4.33 -2.86 19.74
C SER A 184 -4.99 -1.56 19.26
N GLY A 185 -5.56 -0.77 20.18
CA GLY A 185 -6.07 0.57 19.89
C GLY A 185 -5.00 1.51 19.35
N VAL A 186 -3.82 1.56 20.00
CA VAL A 186 -2.66 2.37 19.52
C VAL A 186 -2.30 2.00 18.08
N LEU A 187 -2.21 0.71 17.75
CA LEU A 187 -1.89 0.27 16.39
C LEU A 187 -3.00 0.58 15.37
N ALA A 188 -4.27 0.55 15.80
CA ALA A 188 -5.38 1.03 14.97
C ALA A 188 -5.30 2.55 14.73
N GLY A 189 -4.89 3.33 15.75
CA GLY A 189 -4.60 4.76 15.63
C GLY A 189 -3.45 5.03 14.66
N LEU A 190 -2.35 4.28 14.74
CA LEU A 190 -1.27 4.36 13.77
C LEU A 190 -1.76 4.01 12.36
N THR A 191 -2.63 3.00 12.20
CA THR A 191 -3.26 2.70 10.91
C THR A 191 -4.00 3.91 10.34
N THR A 192 -4.71 4.68 11.19
CA THR A 192 -5.39 5.93 10.81
C THR A 192 -4.42 7.00 10.31
N CYS A 193 -3.23 7.12 10.92
CA CYS A 193 -2.21 8.08 10.48
C CYS A 193 -1.68 7.80 9.06
N PHE A 194 -1.85 6.58 8.54
CA PHE A 194 -1.53 6.25 7.14
C PHE A 194 -2.76 6.36 6.23
N LEU A 195 -3.85 5.69 6.61
CA LEU A 195 -5.13 5.70 5.89
C LEU A 195 -6.26 5.86 6.91
N GLN A 196 -6.82 7.07 6.95
CA GLN A 196 -7.75 7.53 7.97
C GLN A 196 -8.93 6.58 8.14
N GLN A 197 -9.58 6.24 7.03
CA GLN A 197 -10.76 5.38 7.02
C GLN A 197 -10.43 3.95 7.52
N LYS A 198 -9.28 3.39 7.17
CA LYS A 198 -8.93 2.01 7.50
C LYS A 198 -8.81 1.78 9.01
N GLY A 199 -8.07 2.66 9.71
CA GLY A 199 -7.92 2.55 11.16
C GLY A 199 -9.22 2.83 11.90
N PHE A 200 -10.04 3.80 11.42
CA PHE A 200 -11.35 4.09 11.99
C PHE A 200 -12.31 2.89 11.87
N TYR A 201 -12.44 2.32 10.68
CA TYR A 201 -13.28 1.12 10.49
C TYR A 201 -12.81 -0.07 11.32
N LEU A 202 -11.50 -0.21 11.52
CA LEU A 202 -10.93 -1.29 12.31
C LEU A 202 -11.28 -1.15 13.79
N VAL A 203 -11.15 0.03 14.40
CA VAL A 203 -11.50 0.24 15.81
C VAL A 203 -13.01 0.06 16.04
N VAL A 204 -13.85 0.50 15.11
CA VAL A 204 -15.30 0.25 15.13
C VAL A 204 -15.60 -1.24 15.07
N ALA A 205 -14.94 -1.97 14.16
CA ALA A 205 -15.08 -3.42 14.04
C ALA A 205 -14.71 -4.16 15.34
N PHE A 206 -13.65 -3.72 16.02
CA PHE A 206 -13.24 -4.29 17.30
C PHE A 206 -14.25 -4.00 18.40
N ALA A 207 -14.79 -2.79 18.47
CA ALA A 207 -15.85 -2.45 19.43
C ALA A 207 -17.12 -3.29 19.22
N VAL A 208 -17.54 -3.48 17.96
CA VAL A 208 -18.66 -4.37 17.58
C VAL A 208 -18.35 -5.82 17.97
N THR A 209 -17.13 -6.30 17.71
CA THR A 209 -16.70 -7.65 18.09
C THR A 209 -16.77 -7.85 19.61
N LEU A 210 -16.32 -6.85 20.38
CA LEU A 210 -16.42 -6.88 21.86
C LEU A 210 -17.88 -6.92 22.31
N ALA A 211 -18.78 -6.14 21.70
CA ALA A 211 -20.21 -6.17 22.03
C ALA A 211 -20.83 -7.54 21.77
N VAL A 212 -20.44 -8.21 20.67
CA VAL A 212 -20.94 -9.55 20.33
C VAL A 212 -20.37 -10.64 21.25
N LEU A 213 -19.06 -10.61 21.53
CA LEU A 213 -18.37 -11.68 22.26
C LEU A 213 -18.40 -11.49 23.78
N HIS A 214 -18.47 -10.24 24.27
CA HIS A 214 -18.40 -9.87 25.70
C HIS A 214 -19.51 -8.88 26.08
N PRO A 215 -20.82 -9.22 25.92
CA PRO A 215 -21.93 -8.27 26.02
C PRO A 215 -22.04 -7.60 27.42
N LYS A 216 -21.50 -8.23 28.48
CA LYS A 216 -21.55 -7.67 29.85
C LYS A 216 -20.45 -6.64 30.13
N THR A 217 -19.31 -6.70 29.44
CA THR A 217 -18.11 -5.91 29.75
C THR A 217 -17.62 -5.07 28.55
N TRP A 218 -18.30 -5.15 27.39
CA TRP A 218 -17.85 -4.55 26.15
C TRP A 218 -17.59 -3.05 26.23
N VAL A 219 -18.41 -2.29 26.98
CA VAL A 219 -18.25 -0.82 27.09
C VAL A 219 -16.89 -0.48 27.71
N ARG A 220 -16.51 -1.19 28.79
CA ARG A 220 -15.21 -0.98 29.45
C ARG A 220 -14.05 -1.40 28.56
N LEU A 221 -14.17 -2.53 27.88
CA LEU A 221 -13.15 -3.03 26.97
C LEU A 221 -13.01 -2.12 25.73
N ALA A 222 -14.12 -1.67 25.14
CA ALA A 222 -14.14 -0.71 24.06
C ALA A 222 -13.56 0.65 24.51
N GLY A 223 -13.83 1.09 25.74
CA GLY A 223 -13.22 2.29 26.32
C GLY A 223 -11.68 2.21 26.35
N LEU A 224 -11.13 1.08 26.78
CA LEU A 224 -9.68 0.86 26.81
C LEU A 224 -9.06 0.84 25.40
N LEU A 225 -9.71 0.15 24.45
CA LEU A 225 -9.34 0.13 23.04
C LEU A 225 -9.37 1.54 22.44
N THR A 226 -10.45 2.27 22.66
CA THR A 226 -10.64 3.64 22.13
C THR A 226 -9.66 4.61 22.78
N ALA A 227 -9.31 4.45 24.05
CA ALA A 227 -8.27 5.25 24.70
C ALA A 227 -6.90 5.07 24.01
N GLY A 228 -6.53 3.82 23.67
CA GLY A 228 -5.33 3.57 22.88
C GLY A 228 -5.38 4.20 21.48
N TYR A 229 -6.50 4.08 20.78
CA TYR A 229 -6.71 4.72 19.47
C TYR A 229 -6.63 6.24 19.56
N ALA A 230 -7.37 6.83 20.49
CA ALA A 230 -7.44 8.27 20.69
C ALA A 230 -6.08 8.86 21.08
N SER A 231 -5.24 8.14 21.84
CA SER A 231 -3.91 8.63 22.23
C SER A 231 -3.04 8.98 21.02
N VAL A 232 -3.11 8.20 19.94
CA VAL A 232 -2.35 8.44 18.70
C VAL A 232 -2.96 9.58 17.90
N VAL A 233 -4.28 9.55 17.66
CA VAL A 233 -4.97 10.58 16.87
C VAL A 233 -4.86 11.96 17.55
N LEU A 234 -4.95 12.00 18.88
CA LEU A 234 -4.76 13.25 19.63
C LEU A 234 -3.30 13.71 19.59
N ALA A 235 -2.32 12.81 19.68
CA ALA A 235 -0.92 13.18 19.56
C ALA A 235 -0.61 13.79 18.18
N GLU A 236 -1.14 13.22 17.10
CA GLU A 236 -1.06 13.80 15.75
C GLU A 236 -1.73 15.18 15.71
N GLY A 237 -2.97 15.29 16.21
CA GLY A 237 -3.69 16.56 16.27
C GLY A 237 -2.93 17.63 17.05
N LEU A 238 -2.36 17.29 18.21
CA LEU A 238 -1.55 18.20 19.04
C LEU A 238 -0.28 18.68 18.32
N LEU A 239 0.39 17.78 17.56
CA LEU A 239 1.51 18.18 16.71
C LEU A 239 1.11 19.30 15.73
N TYR A 240 -0.05 19.15 15.07
CA TYR A 240 -0.53 20.15 14.12
C TYR A 240 -1.05 21.43 14.79
N VAL A 241 -1.62 21.32 15.99
CA VAL A 241 -1.97 22.51 16.81
C VAL A 241 -0.70 23.30 17.17
N SER A 242 0.34 22.61 17.64
CA SER A 242 1.61 23.27 18.01
C SER A 242 2.30 23.94 16.82
N ALA A 243 2.09 23.41 15.61
CA ALA A 243 2.61 23.96 14.36
C ALA A 243 1.67 25.01 13.70
N HIS A 244 0.57 25.41 14.36
CA HIS A 244 -0.48 26.27 13.82
C HIS A 244 -1.04 25.80 12.47
N ALA A 245 -1.08 24.48 12.25
CA ALA A 245 -1.41 23.83 10.97
C ALA A 245 -2.62 22.88 11.03
N LEU A 246 -3.35 22.85 12.15
CA LEU A 246 -4.53 21.98 12.30
C LEU A 246 -5.58 22.16 11.18
N PRO A 247 -5.92 23.40 10.72
CA PRO A 247 -6.82 23.58 9.59
C PRO A 247 -6.31 22.91 8.30
N SER A 248 -4.99 22.93 8.07
CA SER A 248 -4.37 22.28 6.89
C SER A 248 -4.47 20.77 6.96
N LEU A 249 -4.28 20.16 8.14
CA LEU A 249 -4.50 18.73 8.35
C LEU A 249 -5.95 18.34 8.07
N ILE A 250 -6.91 19.07 8.64
CA ILE A 250 -8.35 18.83 8.43
C ILE A 250 -8.70 18.98 6.96
N TYR A 251 -8.19 20.03 6.30
CA TYR A 251 -8.41 20.24 4.87
C TYR A 251 -7.89 19.06 4.03
N ALA A 252 -6.63 18.70 4.18
CA ALA A 252 -5.99 17.67 3.37
C ALA A 252 -6.59 16.28 3.61
N ASN A 253 -6.93 15.94 4.86
CA ASN A 253 -7.31 14.57 5.24
C ASN A 253 -8.83 14.33 5.34
N LEU A 254 -9.65 15.38 5.38
CA LEU A 254 -11.10 15.26 5.49
C LEU A 254 -11.82 16.08 4.42
N THR A 255 -11.59 17.40 4.37
CA THR A 255 -12.41 18.29 3.53
C THR A 255 -12.18 18.05 2.05
N TRP A 256 -10.93 18.01 1.60
CA TRP A 256 -10.60 17.80 0.19
C TRP A 256 -10.97 16.39 -0.31
N PRO A 257 -10.64 15.28 0.39
CA PRO A 257 -11.06 13.95 -0.01
C PRO A 257 -12.57 13.79 -0.16
N LEU A 258 -13.35 14.32 0.80
CA LEU A 258 -14.81 14.18 0.83
C LEU A 258 -15.55 15.15 -0.09
N SER A 259 -14.88 16.16 -0.63
CA SER A 259 -15.49 17.15 -1.52
C SER A 259 -15.14 16.89 -2.99
N THR A 260 -14.01 17.45 -3.42
CA THR A 260 -13.65 17.49 -4.84
C THR A 260 -13.13 16.15 -5.34
N TYR A 261 -12.26 15.49 -4.55
CA TYR A 261 -11.60 14.25 -4.97
C TYR A 261 -12.58 13.08 -5.12
N GLU A 262 -13.55 12.93 -4.24
CA GLU A 262 -14.52 11.82 -4.28
C GLU A 262 -15.25 11.72 -5.62
N SER A 263 -15.62 12.86 -6.21
CA SER A 263 -16.39 12.90 -7.46
C SER A 263 -15.65 12.26 -8.65
N VAL A 264 -14.31 12.36 -8.67
CA VAL A 264 -13.45 11.85 -9.75
C VAL A 264 -12.89 10.48 -9.41
N ASN A 265 -12.67 10.20 -8.13
CA ASN A 265 -12.02 8.98 -7.66
C ASN A 265 -12.90 7.72 -7.74
N ARG A 266 -14.19 7.86 -7.99
CA ARG A 266 -15.13 6.73 -8.08
C ARG A 266 -14.75 5.79 -9.23
N ALA A 267 -14.57 4.50 -8.91
CA ALA A 267 -14.33 3.46 -9.90
C ALA A 267 -15.35 2.32 -9.73
N PRO A 268 -15.82 1.70 -10.84
CA PRO A 268 -16.68 0.53 -10.76
C PRO A 268 -16.01 -0.64 -10.03
N TYR A 269 -16.82 -1.53 -9.45
CA TYR A 269 -16.31 -2.71 -8.76
C TYR A 269 -15.46 -3.59 -9.68
N GLY A 270 -14.23 -3.89 -9.25
CA GLY A 270 -13.29 -4.67 -10.04
C GLY A 270 -12.64 -3.92 -11.21
N PHE A 271 -12.80 -2.60 -11.29
CA PHE A 271 -12.07 -1.78 -12.26
C PHE A 271 -10.57 -2.11 -12.22
N SER A 272 -9.88 -2.01 -13.33
CA SER A 272 -8.49 -2.40 -13.57
C SER A 272 -8.24 -3.92 -13.74
N LEU A 273 -9.13 -4.83 -13.30
CA LEU A 273 -8.89 -6.25 -13.55
C LEU A 273 -8.93 -6.56 -15.06
N ARG A 274 -10.01 -6.16 -15.72
CA ARG A 274 -10.17 -6.40 -17.16
C ARG A 274 -9.19 -5.56 -17.99
N GLU A 275 -9.10 -4.26 -17.70
CA GLU A 275 -8.38 -3.30 -18.55
C GLU A 275 -6.86 -3.38 -18.34
N SER A 276 -6.40 -3.43 -17.09
CA SER A 276 -4.97 -3.36 -16.79
C SER A 276 -4.32 -4.74 -16.59
N MET A 277 -5.02 -5.69 -15.99
CA MET A 277 -4.44 -6.99 -15.69
C MET A 277 -4.65 -7.98 -16.84
N TRP A 278 -5.89 -8.31 -17.17
CA TRP A 278 -6.18 -9.34 -18.14
C TRP A 278 -5.77 -8.94 -19.57
N ARG A 279 -6.12 -7.74 -20.02
CA ARG A 279 -5.70 -7.21 -21.33
C ARG A 279 -4.19 -6.98 -21.39
N GLY A 280 -3.58 -6.52 -20.31
CA GLY A 280 -2.14 -6.37 -20.21
C GLY A 280 -1.41 -7.70 -20.42
N TRP A 281 -1.83 -8.77 -19.74
CA TRP A 281 -1.29 -10.11 -19.98
C TRP A 281 -1.56 -10.59 -21.40
N LEU A 282 -2.78 -10.41 -21.90
CA LEU A 282 -3.14 -10.84 -23.25
C LEU A 282 -2.27 -10.16 -24.32
N SER A 283 -2.08 -8.84 -24.24
CA SER A 283 -1.24 -8.09 -25.18
C SER A 283 0.24 -8.48 -25.11
N SER A 284 0.75 -8.76 -23.90
CA SER A 284 2.13 -9.18 -23.69
C SER A 284 2.43 -10.58 -24.22
N LEU A 285 1.42 -11.47 -24.22
CA LEU A 285 1.57 -12.87 -24.66
C LEU A 285 1.27 -13.07 -26.14
N HIS A 286 0.43 -12.24 -26.74
CA HIS A 286 -0.04 -12.38 -28.12
C HIS A 286 1.07 -12.41 -29.18
N PRO A 287 2.18 -11.65 -29.07
CA PRO A 287 3.29 -11.75 -30.01
C PRO A 287 4.02 -13.09 -30.01
N ALA A 288 4.00 -13.80 -28.87
CA ALA A 288 4.74 -15.04 -28.67
C ALA A 288 3.89 -16.32 -28.80
N LEU A 289 2.56 -16.19 -28.72
CA LEU A 289 1.62 -17.32 -28.62
C LEU A 289 0.42 -17.13 -29.55
N PRO A 290 -0.16 -18.24 -30.08
CA PRO A 290 -1.47 -18.19 -30.74
C PRO A 290 -2.55 -17.57 -29.84
N THR A 291 -3.50 -16.87 -30.40
CA THR A 291 -4.54 -16.11 -29.67
C THR A 291 -5.25 -16.94 -28.59
N ALA A 292 -5.60 -18.19 -28.88
CA ALA A 292 -6.23 -19.08 -27.89
C ALA A 292 -5.31 -19.39 -26.70
N GLY A 293 -4.01 -19.61 -26.94
CA GLY A 293 -3.02 -19.87 -25.91
C GLY A 293 -2.78 -18.62 -25.05
N ALA A 294 -2.61 -17.45 -25.69
CA ALA A 294 -2.46 -16.18 -24.99
C ALA A 294 -3.68 -15.87 -24.11
N PHE A 295 -4.90 -16.10 -24.62
CA PHE A 295 -6.15 -15.94 -23.88
C PHE A 295 -6.22 -16.88 -22.66
N ALA A 296 -5.89 -18.15 -22.83
CA ALA A 296 -5.92 -19.13 -21.74
C ALA A 296 -4.94 -18.77 -20.62
N ILE A 297 -3.69 -18.40 -20.96
CA ILE A 297 -2.66 -18.02 -19.98
C ILE A 297 -3.00 -16.69 -19.30
N ALA A 298 -3.47 -15.68 -20.03
CA ALA A 298 -3.91 -14.41 -19.45
C ALA A 298 -5.06 -14.63 -18.44
N THR A 299 -6.01 -15.51 -18.77
CA THR A 299 -7.09 -15.89 -17.86
C THR A 299 -6.56 -16.61 -16.62
N LEU A 300 -5.66 -17.57 -16.79
CA LEU A 300 -5.03 -18.32 -15.70
C LEU A 300 -4.29 -17.38 -14.73
N PHE A 301 -3.51 -16.44 -15.24
CA PHE A 301 -2.81 -15.44 -14.45
C PHE A 301 -3.75 -14.49 -13.71
N SER A 302 -4.95 -14.29 -14.22
CA SER A 302 -5.96 -13.42 -13.60
C SER A 302 -6.80 -14.13 -12.53
N VAL A 303 -6.80 -15.46 -12.45
CA VAL A 303 -7.61 -16.25 -11.48
C VAL A 303 -7.44 -15.78 -10.02
N PRO A 304 -6.22 -15.53 -9.49
CA PRO A 304 -6.07 -15.07 -8.12
C PRO A 304 -6.78 -13.74 -7.84
N TYR A 305 -6.79 -12.84 -8.82
CA TYR A 305 -7.45 -11.53 -8.70
C TYR A 305 -8.97 -11.63 -8.81
N PHE A 306 -9.48 -12.57 -9.63
CA PHE A 306 -10.90 -12.89 -9.61
C PHE A 306 -11.35 -13.38 -8.24
N LEU A 307 -10.55 -14.20 -7.55
CA LEU A 307 -10.89 -14.63 -6.19
C LEU A 307 -11.03 -13.44 -5.24
N ILE A 308 -10.12 -12.45 -5.30
CA ILE A 308 -10.21 -11.23 -4.47
C ILE A 308 -11.55 -10.53 -4.67
N LEU A 309 -12.01 -10.41 -5.91
CA LEU A 309 -13.29 -9.76 -6.22
C LEU A 309 -14.49 -10.58 -5.78
N LEU A 310 -14.40 -11.90 -5.85
CA LEU A 310 -15.52 -12.79 -5.53
C LEU A 310 -15.66 -13.08 -4.04
N VAL A 311 -14.58 -13.09 -3.27
CA VAL A 311 -14.57 -13.45 -1.84
C VAL A 311 -15.59 -12.70 -1.01
N PRO A 312 -15.79 -11.37 -1.14
CA PRO A 312 -16.81 -10.67 -0.34
C PRO A 312 -18.24 -11.15 -0.61
N GLY A 313 -18.54 -11.59 -1.84
CA GLY A 313 -19.84 -12.18 -2.18
C GLY A 313 -19.97 -13.67 -1.86
N LEU A 314 -18.86 -14.43 -1.98
CA LEU A 314 -18.85 -15.87 -1.70
C LEU A 314 -18.99 -16.19 -0.21
N LEU A 315 -18.38 -15.41 0.66
CA LEU A 315 -18.42 -15.65 2.10
C LEU A 315 -19.82 -15.68 2.69
N PRO A 316 -20.76 -14.74 2.41
CA PRO A 316 -22.14 -14.84 2.87
C PRO A 316 -22.84 -16.10 2.36
N LEU A 317 -22.61 -16.50 1.11
CA LEU A 317 -23.17 -17.76 0.56
C LEU A 317 -22.63 -18.98 1.30
N MET A 318 -21.30 -19.01 1.59
CA MET A 318 -20.71 -20.06 2.43
C MET A 318 -21.29 -20.02 3.85
N GLY A 319 -21.57 -18.83 4.39
CA GLY A 319 -22.24 -18.66 5.67
C GLY A 319 -23.65 -19.26 5.68
N LEU A 320 -24.41 -19.11 4.61
CA LEU A 320 -25.74 -19.71 4.48
C LEU A 320 -25.66 -21.24 4.34
N CYS A 321 -24.75 -21.73 3.47
CA CYS A 321 -24.62 -23.17 3.21
C CYS A 321 -23.99 -23.95 4.38
N TRP A 322 -23.04 -23.34 5.09
CA TRP A 322 -22.21 -24.00 6.11
C TRP A 322 -22.22 -23.26 7.44
N ARG A 323 -23.42 -22.88 7.90
CA ARG A 323 -23.63 -21.99 9.05
C ARG A 323 -22.85 -22.42 10.30
N ALA A 324 -22.88 -23.72 10.64
CA ALA A 324 -22.19 -24.25 11.82
C ALA A 324 -20.68 -24.11 11.75
N THR A 325 -20.09 -24.17 10.54
CA THR A 325 -18.65 -24.01 10.30
C THR A 325 -18.28 -22.54 10.17
N ALA A 326 -19.05 -21.77 9.41
CA ALA A 326 -18.74 -20.40 9.04
C ALA A 326 -18.87 -19.42 10.22
N PHE A 327 -19.85 -19.61 11.11
CA PHE A 327 -20.12 -18.72 12.24
C PHE A 327 -19.64 -19.26 13.59
N ARG A 328 -18.59 -20.07 13.59
CA ARG A 328 -17.93 -20.43 14.86
C ARG A 328 -17.40 -19.18 15.57
N ARG A 329 -17.48 -19.19 16.89
CA ARG A 329 -17.14 -18.05 17.75
C ARG A 329 -15.74 -17.47 17.47
N ASP A 330 -14.77 -18.32 17.14
CA ASP A 330 -13.40 -17.92 16.83
C ASP A 330 -13.25 -17.26 15.44
N LEU A 331 -14.23 -17.39 14.53
CA LEU A 331 -14.27 -16.73 13.22
C LEU A 331 -15.03 -15.39 13.24
N ILE A 332 -15.84 -15.11 14.26
CA ILE A 332 -16.62 -13.85 14.35
C ILE A 332 -15.72 -12.60 14.21
N PRO A 333 -14.55 -12.50 14.88
CA PRO A 333 -13.67 -11.35 14.70
C PRO A 333 -13.19 -11.16 13.24
N TYR A 334 -12.95 -12.26 12.52
CA TYR A 334 -12.52 -12.23 11.11
C TYR A 334 -13.64 -11.76 10.19
N TRP A 335 -14.89 -12.17 10.45
CA TRP A 335 -16.05 -11.66 9.73
C TRP A 335 -16.17 -10.15 9.90
N ILE A 336 -16.21 -9.68 11.14
CA ILE A 336 -16.46 -8.26 11.42
C ILE A 336 -15.30 -7.39 10.93
N ALA A 337 -14.05 -7.73 11.30
CA ALA A 337 -12.88 -6.96 10.86
C ALA A 337 -12.65 -7.05 9.34
N GLY A 338 -12.87 -8.21 8.72
CA GLY A 338 -12.71 -8.40 7.29
C GLY A 338 -13.67 -7.54 6.47
N TYR A 339 -14.96 -7.52 6.83
CA TYR A 339 -15.93 -6.66 6.14
C TYR A 339 -15.76 -5.18 6.47
N ALA A 340 -15.32 -4.83 7.67
CA ALA A 340 -15.00 -3.45 8.01
C ALA A 340 -13.83 -2.91 7.17
N LEU A 341 -12.76 -3.68 7.02
CA LEU A 341 -11.63 -3.33 6.16
C LEU A 341 -12.03 -3.27 4.68
N TRP A 342 -12.86 -4.18 4.21
CA TRP A 342 -13.42 -4.12 2.86
C TRP A 342 -14.27 -2.87 2.67
N ALA A 343 -15.13 -2.53 3.63
CA ALA A 343 -15.95 -1.34 3.60
C ALA A 343 -15.15 -0.04 3.63
N SER A 344 -13.96 -0.03 4.24
CA SER A 344 -13.10 1.15 4.26
C SER A 344 -12.61 1.60 2.87
N GLU A 345 -12.66 0.71 1.86
CA GLU A 345 -12.25 1.01 0.48
C GLU A 345 -13.45 1.22 -0.47
N LEU A 346 -14.67 1.39 0.06
CA LEU A 346 -15.89 1.59 -0.76
C LEU A 346 -15.87 2.88 -1.58
N HIS A 347 -14.99 3.82 -1.26
CA HIS A 347 -14.80 5.05 -2.03
C HIS A 347 -14.17 4.79 -3.40
N ARG A 348 -13.41 3.68 -3.56
CA ARG A 348 -12.79 3.28 -4.84
C ARG A 348 -12.67 1.76 -4.93
N TRP A 349 -13.50 1.17 -5.78
CA TRP A 349 -13.62 -0.29 -5.90
C TRP A 349 -12.77 -0.90 -7.00
N ASP A 350 -11.64 -0.29 -7.32
CA ASP A 350 -10.70 -0.92 -8.24
C ASP A 350 -9.94 -2.08 -7.58
N LEU A 351 -9.34 -2.92 -8.41
CA LEU A 351 -8.59 -4.08 -7.94
C LEU A 351 -7.43 -3.71 -7.00
N GLY A 352 -6.77 -2.56 -7.24
CA GLY A 352 -5.65 -2.09 -6.43
C GLY A 352 -6.05 -1.85 -4.97
N HIS A 353 -7.22 -1.26 -4.74
CA HIS A 353 -7.77 -1.03 -3.40
C HIS A 353 -8.36 -2.31 -2.80
N LEU A 354 -9.16 -3.05 -3.56
CA LEU A 354 -9.83 -4.27 -3.07
C LEU A 354 -8.84 -5.34 -2.63
N ARG A 355 -7.70 -5.54 -3.31
CA ARG A 355 -6.67 -6.50 -2.87
C ARG A 355 -6.08 -6.17 -1.49
N ASN A 356 -5.97 -4.88 -1.15
CA ASN A 356 -5.49 -4.43 0.15
C ASN A 356 -6.57 -4.53 1.25
N ALA A 357 -7.83 -4.42 0.87
CA ALA A 357 -8.99 -4.50 1.77
C ALA A 357 -9.39 -5.94 2.11
N CYS A 358 -9.23 -6.88 1.17
CA CYS A 358 -9.73 -8.25 1.30
C CYS A 358 -8.84 -9.21 2.09
N ILE A 359 -7.70 -8.79 2.64
CA ILE A 359 -6.71 -9.67 3.27
C ILE A 359 -7.34 -10.58 4.34
N ILE A 360 -8.11 -10.02 5.26
CA ILE A 360 -8.75 -10.78 6.35
C ILE A 360 -9.89 -11.67 5.81
N LEU A 361 -10.62 -11.20 4.79
CA LEU A 361 -11.65 -12.02 4.12
C LEU A 361 -11.05 -13.22 3.40
N ILE A 362 -9.87 -13.08 2.81
CA ILE A 362 -9.12 -14.18 2.18
C ILE A 362 -8.72 -15.21 3.24
N VAL A 363 -8.21 -14.76 4.39
CA VAL A 363 -7.89 -15.66 5.52
C VAL A 363 -9.15 -16.41 5.97
N LEU A 364 -10.27 -15.71 6.14
CA LEU A 364 -11.55 -16.30 6.52
C LEU A 364 -12.05 -17.33 5.49
N PHE A 365 -11.94 -17.00 4.19
CA PHE A 365 -12.32 -17.89 3.10
C PHE A 365 -11.56 -19.23 3.18
N PHE A 366 -10.24 -19.19 3.27
CA PHE A 366 -9.42 -20.41 3.38
C PHE A 366 -9.68 -21.18 4.69
N ALA A 367 -9.97 -20.47 5.79
CA ALA A 367 -10.31 -21.10 7.06
C ALA A 367 -11.63 -21.89 6.97
N ILE A 368 -12.66 -21.33 6.33
CA ILE A 368 -13.95 -22.02 6.16
C ILE A 368 -13.77 -23.22 5.20
N CYS A 369 -13.03 -23.05 4.10
CA CYS A 369 -12.75 -24.14 3.15
C CYS A 369 -12.06 -25.33 3.82
N GLU A 370 -11.06 -25.08 4.67
CA GLU A 370 -10.35 -26.16 5.37
C GLU A 370 -11.23 -26.85 6.40
N ARG A 371 -11.98 -26.09 7.20
CA ARG A 371 -12.86 -26.63 8.25
C ARG A 371 -14.03 -27.42 7.70
N GLN A 372 -14.47 -27.09 6.48
CA GLN A 372 -15.52 -27.86 5.80
C GLN A 372 -15.04 -29.24 5.37
N GLY A 373 -13.73 -29.45 5.20
CA GLY A 373 -13.13 -30.74 4.87
C GLY A 373 -13.44 -31.27 3.46
N SER A 374 -14.00 -30.45 2.58
CA SER A 374 -14.39 -30.86 1.23
C SER A 374 -13.16 -31.10 0.34
N LYS A 375 -13.07 -32.32 -0.25
CA LYS A 375 -12.02 -32.64 -1.24
C LYS A 375 -12.07 -31.72 -2.46
N PHE A 376 -13.25 -31.29 -2.88
CA PHE A 376 -13.42 -30.35 -3.99
C PHE A 376 -12.81 -28.98 -3.66
N LEU A 377 -13.12 -28.42 -2.48
CA LEU A 377 -12.56 -27.13 -2.05
C LEU A 377 -11.05 -27.17 -1.91
N ARG A 378 -10.47 -28.26 -1.40
CA ARG A 378 -9.02 -28.44 -1.34
C ARG A 378 -8.37 -28.49 -2.72
N ARG A 379 -9.01 -29.17 -3.71
CA ARG A 379 -8.52 -29.20 -5.10
C ARG A 379 -8.62 -27.82 -5.76
N ALA A 380 -9.72 -27.10 -5.55
CA ALA A 380 -9.88 -25.73 -6.03
C ALA A 380 -8.82 -24.79 -5.43
N ALA A 381 -8.57 -24.87 -4.13
CA ALA A 381 -7.51 -24.11 -3.47
C ALA A 381 -6.10 -24.43 -4.02
N LEU A 382 -5.84 -25.70 -4.30
CA LEU A 382 -4.57 -26.12 -4.94
C LEU A 382 -4.43 -25.53 -6.35
N LEU A 383 -5.48 -25.55 -7.16
CA LEU A 383 -5.49 -24.92 -8.49
C LEU A 383 -5.22 -23.41 -8.39
N ILE A 384 -5.87 -22.73 -7.47
CA ILE A 384 -5.61 -21.30 -7.21
C ILE A 384 -4.15 -21.08 -6.81
N ALA A 385 -3.59 -21.93 -5.97
CA ALA A 385 -2.19 -21.86 -5.58
C ALA A 385 -1.23 -22.04 -6.76
N VAL A 386 -1.52 -22.96 -7.69
CA VAL A 386 -0.73 -23.13 -8.93
C VAL A 386 -0.81 -21.86 -9.80
N CYS A 387 -2.01 -21.34 -10.03
CA CYS A 387 -2.19 -20.08 -10.77
C CYS A 387 -1.42 -18.92 -10.12
N LEU A 388 -1.41 -18.89 -8.80
CA LEU A 388 -0.69 -17.89 -8.02
C LEU A 388 0.82 -17.97 -8.21
N VAL A 389 1.37 -19.19 -8.13
CA VAL A 389 2.83 -19.42 -8.34
C VAL A 389 3.24 -18.99 -9.75
N LEU A 390 2.44 -19.35 -10.77
CA LEU A 390 2.70 -18.96 -12.15
C LEU A 390 2.66 -17.43 -12.33
N ASN A 391 1.64 -16.78 -11.77
CA ASN A 391 1.55 -15.32 -11.78
C ASN A 391 2.73 -14.66 -11.05
N ALA A 392 3.08 -15.15 -9.87
CA ALA A 392 4.22 -14.65 -9.10
C ALA A 392 5.54 -14.81 -9.87
N ALA A 393 5.78 -15.97 -10.47
CA ALA A 393 6.96 -16.21 -11.29
C ALA A 393 7.04 -15.25 -12.49
N ALA A 394 5.91 -15.02 -13.19
CA ALA A 394 5.85 -14.09 -14.30
C ALA A 394 6.17 -12.64 -13.88
N ASN A 395 5.69 -12.21 -12.71
CA ASN A 395 6.00 -10.87 -12.17
C ASN A 395 7.47 -10.72 -11.76
N VAL A 396 8.05 -11.74 -11.11
CA VAL A 396 9.49 -11.78 -10.77
C VAL A 396 10.34 -11.76 -12.03
N PHE A 397 9.96 -12.52 -13.05
CA PHE A 397 10.63 -12.51 -14.35
C PHE A 397 10.55 -11.13 -15.00
N GLY A 398 9.37 -10.50 -15.02
CA GLY A 398 9.17 -9.15 -15.54
C GLY A 398 9.98 -8.08 -14.78
N ALA A 399 10.16 -8.23 -13.46
CA ALA A 399 11.03 -7.35 -12.69
C ALA A 399 12.50 -7.54 -13.07
N SER A 400 12.93 -8.80 -13.23
CA SER A 400 14.31 -9.14 -13.60
C SER A 400 14.67 -8.80 -15.05
N ALA A 401 13.67 -8.63 -15.93
CA ALA A 401 13.87 -8.19 -17.31
C ALA A 401 14.26 -6.72 -17.43
N ARG A 402 14.09 -5.92 -16.36
CA ARG A 402 14.55 -4.52 -16.30
C ARG A 402 16.05 -4.50 -16.12
N ASN A 403 16.79 -4.24 -17.20
CA ASN A 403 18.24 -4.32 -17.24
C ASN A 403 18.92 -3.04 -17.78
N VAL A 404 18.14 -2.04 -18.22
CA VAL A 404 18.67 -0.76 -18.64
C VAL A 404 18.97 0.09 -17.40
N PRO A 405 20.25 0.42 -17.12
CA PRO A 405 20.60 1.22 -15.96
C PRO A 405 20.09 2.67 -16.12
N LEU A 406 19.44 3.16 -15.10
CA LEU A 406 18.99 4.53 -14.96
C LEU A 406 19.75 5.17 -13.80
N HIS A 407 20.71 6.03 -14.11
CA HIS A 407 21.48 6.76 -13.11
C HIS A 407 20.67 7.99 -12.68
N THR A 408 20.47 8.12 -11.38
CA THR A 408 19.71 9.22 -10.79
C THR A 408 20.51 9.85 -9.67
N ARG A 409 20.11 11.02 -9.17
CA ARG A 409 20.71 11.62 -7.96
C ARG A 409 20.37 10.85 -6.69
N ARG A 410 19.46 9.85 -6.80
CA ARG A 410 19.02 8.96 -5.69
C ARG A 410 19.53 7.53 -5.83
N GLY A 411 20.53 7.31 -6.66
CA GLY A 411 21.14 6.00 -6.91
C GLY A 411 20.82 5.42 -8.27
N THR A 412 21.35 4.23 -8.57
CA THR A 412 21.13 3.54 -9.83
C THR A 412 19.95 2.58 -9.71
N LEU A 413 19.01 2.72 -10.63
CA LEU A 413 17.83 1.89 -10.81
C LEU A 413 17.91 1.14 -12.15
N TYR A 414 16.96 0.26 -12.41
CA TYR A 414 16.87 -0.49 -13.66
C TYR A 414 15.47 -0.38 -14.26
N THR A 415 15.40 -0.08 -15.55
CA THR A 415 14.17 0.11 -16.33
C THR A 415 14.14 -0.83 -17.53
N LEU A 416 13.06 -0.79 -18.30
CA LEU A 416 12.97 -1.49 -19.60
C LEU A 416 13.60 -0.68 -20.71
N GLU A 417 13.56 0.65 -20.61
CA GLU A 417 14.03 1.60 -21.63
C GLU A 417 14.64 2.84 -20.97
N ARG A 418 15.38 3.61 -21.76
CA ARG A 418 15.98 4.87 -21.29
C ARG A 418 14.90 5.92 -21.01
N ASP A 419 15.11 6.70 -19.97
CA ASP A 419 14.24 7.83 -19.62
C ASP A 419 14.95 9.15 -19.99
N ALA A 420 14.70 9.62 -21.22
CA ALA A 420 15.32 10.83 -21.75
C ALA A 420 14.80 12.10 -21.07
N ALA A 421 13.56 12.11 -20.55
CA ALA A 421 13.03 13.22 -19.77
C ALA A 421 13.79 13.39 -18.45
N LEU A 422 14.13 12.28 -17.77
CA LEU A 422 14.98 12.32 -16.58
C LEU A 422 16.42 12.74 -16.93
N ASP A 423 17.00 12.21 -18.01
CA ASP A 423 18.33 12.59 -18.47
C ASP A 423 18.42 14.10 -18.74
N PHE A 424 17.37 14.68 -19.32
CA PHE A 424 17.27 16.12 -19.50
C PHE A 424 17.35 16.86 -18.17
N LEU A 425 16.54 16.48 -17.17
CA LEU A 425 16.58 17.10 -15.85
C LEU A 425 17.96 17.01 -15.21
N LEU A 426 18.58 15.83 -15.26
CA LEU A 426 19.89 15.59 -14.65
C LEU A 426 21.00 16.45 -15.28
N SER A 427 20.90 16.75 -16.58
CA SER A 427 21.90 17.54 -17.33
C SER A 427 21.67 19.05 -17.26
N HIS A 428 20.43 19.51 -17.12
CA HIS A 428 20.06 20.93 -17.18
C HIS A 428 19.72 21.55 -15.81
N THR A 429 19.68 20.76 -14.74
CA THR A 429 19.35 21.27 -13.40
C THR A 429 20.38 20.83 -12.37
N LYS A 430 20.41 21.53 -11.24
CA LYS A 430 21.19 21.17 -10.03
C LYS A 430 20.24 20.64 -8.93
N PRO A 431 20.77 19.88 -7.94
CA PRO A 431 20.00 19.54 -6.76
C PRO A 431 19.36 20.77 -6.11
N GLY A 432 18.06 20.73 -5.88
CA GLY A 432 17.30 21.81 -5.26
C GLY A 432 16.76 22.89 -6.21
N ASP A 433 17.07 22.84 -7.51
CA ASP A 433 16.48 23.75 -8.50
C ASP A 433 14.97 23.56 -8.57
N ALA A 434 14.22 24.63 -8.80
CA ALA A 434 12.78 24.59 -8.99
C ALA A 434 12.45 24.16 -10.43
N VAL A 435 11.71 23.08 -10.57
CA VAL A 435 11.19 22.56 -11.84
C VAL A 435 9.71 22.30 -11.66
N PHE A 436 8.88 22.63 -12.64
CA PHE A 436 7.47 22.32 -12.55
C PHE A 436 7.12 21.09 -13.41
N ILE A 437 6.52 20.07 -12.78
CA ILE A 437 6.15 18.81 -13.44
C ILE A 437 4.63 18.71 -13.43
N TYR A 438 4.03 18.80 -14.61
CA TYR A 438 2.60 18.95 -14.82
C TYR A 438 2.05 17.83 -15.71
N PRO A 439 0.86 17.28 -15.47
CA PRO A 439 0.03 17.44 -14.28
C PRO A 439 0.34 16.44 -13.15
N TYR A 440 1.01 15.30 -13.44
CA TYR A 440 1.09 14.19 -12.49
C TYR A 440 2.27 13.24 -12.76
N ALA A 441 3.48 13.63 -12.40
CA ALA A 441 4.64 12.75 -12.42
C ALA A 441 5.67 13.12 -11.32
N PRO A 442 5.27 13.17 -10.03
CA PRO A 442 6.12 13.67 -8.95
C PRO A 442 7.37 12.82 -8.69
N ILE A 443 7.49 11.62 -9.30
CA ILE A 443 8.67 10.76 -9.19
C ILE A 443 9.95 11.48 -9.68
N TYR A 444 9.85 12.34 -10.66
CA TYR A 444 10.98 13.09 -11.19
C TYR A 444 11.54 14.11 -10.19
N TYR A 445 10.71 14.71 -9.32
CA TYR A 445 11.19 15.55 -8.23
C TYR A 445 12.16 14.78 -7.32
N PHE A 446 11.81 13.55 -7.00
CA PHE A 446 12.63 12.69 -6.17
C PHE A 446 13.89 12.22 -6.90
N LEU A 447 13.77 11.64 -8.09
CA LEU A 447 14.89 11.04 -8.82
C LEU A 447 15.93 12.07 -9.27
N ALA A 448 15.49 13.25 -9.70
CA ALA A 448 16.36 14.34 -10.09
C ALA A 448 16.77 15.27 -8.94
N ASP A 449 16.26 15.04 -7.72
CA ASP A 449 16.52 15.91 -6.55
C ASP A 449 16.23 17.39 -6.83
N VAL A 450 15.12 17.65 -7.52
CA VAL A 450 14.62 19.00 -7.82
C VAL A 450 13.41 19.32 -6.97
N ARG A 451 13.05 20.60 -6.84
CA ARG A 451 11.94 21.06 -6.01
C ARG A 451 10.70 21.35 -6.82
N ASN A 452 9.56 20.90 -6.31
CA ASN A 452 8.27 21.39 -6.76
C ASN A 452 8.14 22.88 -6.35
N PRO A 453 7.90 23.80 -7.29
CA PRO A 453 7.69 25.21 -6.96
C PRO A 453 6.37 25.47 -6.24
N THR A 454 5.41 24.53 -6.32
CA THR A 454 4.08 24.64 -5.72
C THR A 454 3.95 23.72 -4.50
N ARG A 455 2.89 23.90 -3.72
CA ARG A 455 2.54 22.96 -2.64
C ARG A 455 1.73 21.74 -3.13
N TRP A 456 1.38 21.66 -4.41
CA TRP A 456 0.55 20.63 -5.01
C TRP A 456 1.45 19.57 -5.69
N SER A 457 1.42 18.34 -5.22
CA SER A 457 2.20 17.25 -5.84
C SER A 457 1.59 16.78 -7.15
N ASN A 458 0.32 17.08 -7.35
CA ASN A 458 -0.40 16.88 -8.61
C ASN A 458 -1.35 18.06 -8.85
N LEU A 459 -1.65 18.34 -10.11
CA LEU A 459 -2.58 19.39 -10.53
C LEU A 459 -3.46 18.85 -11.65
N MET A 460 -4.58 18.24 -11.26
CA MET A 460 -5.51 17.59 -12.18
C MET A 460 -6.89 18.24 -12.08
N TYR A 461 -7.45 18.63 -13.22
CA TYR A 461 -8.82 19.12 -13.26
C TYR A 461 -9.81 18.11 -12.69
N GLY A 462 -10.82 18.58 -11.97
CA GLY A 462 -11.76 17.72 -11.25
C GLY A 462 -11.26 17.22 -9.89
N ILE A 463 -9.95 17.15 -9.67
CA ILE A 463 -9.34 16.85 -8.36
C ILE A 463 -8.95 18.16 -7.65
N ASN A 464 -8.32 19.06 -8.38
CA ASN A 464 -7.91 20.37 -7.88
C ASN A 464 -8.92 21.46 -8.29
N THR A 465 -9.12 22.44 -7.41
CA THR A 465 -10.02 23.56 -7.66
C THR A 465 -9.38 24.60 -8.58
N ARG A 466 -10.20 25.44 -9.22
CA ARG A 466 -9.71 26.58 -10.01
C ARG A 466 -8.78 27.51 -9.23
N GLN A 467 -9.05 27.69 -7.93
CA GLN A 467 -8.20 28.51 -7.07
C GLN A 467 -6.82 27.88 -6.90
N GLN A 468 -6.74 26.56 -6.68
CA GLN A 468 -5.47 25.84 -6.55
C GLN A 468 -4.63 25.92 -7.85
N PHE A 469 -5.25 25.86 -9.02
CA PHE A 469 -4.57 26.13 -10.29
C PHE A 469 -4.01 27.55 -10.37
N ARG A 470 -4.77 28.57 -9.93
CA ARG A 470 -4.29 29.96 -9.90
C ARG A 470 -3.15 30.16 -8.91
N GLU A 471 -3.22 29.54 -7.72
CA GLU A 471 -2.12 29.52 -6.75
C GLU A 471 -0.85 28.90 -7.37
N ALA A 472 -0.99 27.77 -8.08
CA ALA A 472 0.13 27.13 -8.73
C ALA A 472 0.74 27.98 -9.85
N VAL A 473 -0.08 28.63 -10.68
CA VAL A 473 0.40 29.60 -11.70
C VAL A 473 1.16 30.73 -11.02
N HIS A 474 0.62 31.32 -9.95
CA HIS A 474 1.28 32.38 -9.19
C HIS A 474 2.64 31.92 -8.62
N ASP A 475 2.72 30.71 -8.08
CA ASP A 475 3.96 30.14 -7.55
C ASP A 475 5.01 29.88 -8.64
N VAL A 476 4.59 29.32 -9.78
CA VAL A 476 5.47 29.04 -10.93
C VAL A 476 6.01 30.34 -11.53
N ASP A 477 5.14 31.35 -11.68
CA ASP A 477 5.50 32.64 -12.22
C ASP A 477 6.39 33.44 -11.25
N GLY A 478 5.99 33.56 -9.98
CA GLY A 478 6.72 34.30 -8.96
C GLY A 478 8.11 33.75 -8.66
N LYS A 479 8.30 32.43 -8.81
CA LYS A 479 9.63 31.76 -8.68
C LYS A 479 10.41 31.74 -9.98
N LYS A 480 9.89 32.29 -11.07
CA LYS A 480 10.51 32.32 -12.41
C LYS A 480 11.06 30.95 -12.81
N VAL A 481 10.22 29.90 -12.68
CA VAL A 481 10.62 28.52 -12.94
C VAL A 481 11.12 28.40 -14.39
N GLN A 482 12.35 27.96 -14.57
CA GLN A 482 12.99 27.90 -15.89
C GLN A 482 12.45 26.74 -16.74
N TYR A 483 12.32 25.54 -16.15
CA TYR A 483 11.92 24.35 -16.90
C TYR A 483 10.60 23.78 -16.40
N VAL A 484 9.77 23.34 -17.36
CA VAL A 484 8.53 22.63 -17.13
C VAL A 484 8.56 21.31 -17.88
N LEU A 485 8.25 20.21 -17.20
CA LEU A 485 7.92 18.93 -17.81
C LEU A 485 6.40 18.80 -17.87
N TRP A 486 5.83 18.89 -19.05
CA TRP A 486 4.41 18.74 -19.27
C TRP A 486 4.10 17.35 -19.81
N ASP A 487 3.55 16.48 -18.98
CA ASP A 487 3.17 15.12 -19.36
C ASP A 487 1.95 15.16 -20.29
N SER A 488 2.19 14.94 -21.57
CA SER A 488 1.15 14.93 -22.60
C SER A 488 0.30 13.65 -22.58
N VAL A 489 0.77 12.58 -21.93
CA VAL A 489 0.03 11.31 -21.80
C VAL A 489 -1.09 11.45 -20.79
N PHE A 490 -0.83 12.11 -19.64
CA PHE A 490 -1.81 12.35 -18.60
C PHE A 490 -2.55 13.68 -18.72
N ALA A 491 -2.19 14.48 -19.70
CA ALA A 491 -2.98 15.66 -20.04
C ALA A 491 -4.29 15.26 -20.73
N GLY A 492 -5.33 16.02 -20.49
CA GLY A 492 -6.59 15.85 -21.20
C GLY A 492 -7.36 14.57 -20.82
N GLN A 493 -8.07 14.01 -21.80
CA GLN A 493 -9.01 12.92 -21.57
C GLN A 493 -8.34 11.59 -21.19
N SER A 494 -7.01 11.43 -21.39
CA SER A 494 -6.28 10.21 -21.03
C SER A 494 -6.31 9.89 -19.52
N LEU A 495 -6.49 10.88 -18.65
CA LEU A 495 -6.74 10.67 -17.22
C LEU A 495 -7.96 9.77 -16.93
N ALA A 496 -8.93 9.68 -17.84
CA ALA A 496 -10.08 8.79 -17.70
C ALA A 496 -9.70 7.29 -17.66
N THR A 497 -8.50 6.92 -18.12
CA THR A 497 -7.99 5.54 -18.01
C THR A 497 -7.68 5.14 -16.57
N LEU A 498 -7.29 6.09 -15.73
CA LEU A 498 -7.06 5.89 -14.29
C LEU A 498 -8.25 6.29 -13.43
N PHE A 499 -8.96 7.32 -13.86
CA PHE A 499 -10.12 7.89 -13.18
C PHE A 499 -11.35 7.83 -14.09
N PRO A 500 -12.13 6.74 -14.07
CA PRO A 500 -13.24 6.54 -15.02
C PRO A 500 -14.32 7.64 -14.97
N ALA A 501 -14.46 8.30 -13.82
CA ALA A 501 -15.38 9.41 -13.63
C ALA A 501 -14.82 10.76 -14.12
N TYR A 502 -13.53 10.83 -14.47
CA TYR A 502 -12.90 12.05 -14.95
C TYR A 502 -13.51 12.54 -16.27
N ARG A 503 -13.70 13.85 -16.34
CA ARG A 503 -14.11 14.55 -17.57
C ARG A 503 -13.19 15.75 -17.76
N HIS A 504 -12.50 15.77 -18.88
CA HIS A 504 -11.62 16.88 -19.23
C HIS A 504 -12.46 18.16 -19.46
N PRO A 505 -12.14 19.29 -18.82
CA PRO A 505 -12.88 20.53 -19.00
C PRO A 505 -12.69 21.10 -20.40
N PRO A 506 -13.65 21.90 -20.91
CA PRO A 506 -13.48 22.60 -22.18
C PRO A 506 -12.33 23.61 -22.10
N ALA A 507 -11.71 23.92 -23.25
CA ALA A 507 -10.53 24.79 -23.35
C ALA A 507 -10.67 26.15 -22.62
N ALA A 508 -11.85 26.77 -22.69
CA ALA A 508 -12.13 28.03 -21.99
C ALA A 508 -12.08 27.97 -20.44
N GLN A 509 -12.04 26.77 -19.87
CA GLN A 509 -11.94 26.55 -18.43
C GLN A 509 -10.53 26.15 -17.99
N LEU A 510 -9.61 25.90 -18.92
CA LEU A 510 -8.22 25.62 -18.61
C LEU A 510 -7.52 26.85 -18.03
N ILE A 511 -6.56 26.65 -17.15
CA ILE A 511 -5.82 27.72 -16.46
C ILE A 511 -4.33 27.53 -16.66
N MET A 512 -3.80 26.34 -16.39
CA MET A 512 -2.36 26.08 -16.46
C MET A 512 -1.85 26.02 -17.91
N GLU A 513 -2.57 25.35 -18.80
CA GLU A 513 -2.14 25.15 -20.18
C GLU A 513 -2.00 26.47 -20.94
N PRO A 514 -2.99 27.42 -20.93
CA PRO A 514 -2.82 28.72 -21.57
C PRO A 514 -1.67 29.54 -20.97
N TYR A 515 -1.44 29.44 -19.66
CA TYR A 515 -0.31 30.10 -19.00
C TYR A 515 1.02 29.55 -19.54
N LEU A 516 1.16 28.20 -19.59
CA LEU A 516 2.37 27.56 -20.10
C LEU A 516 2.63 27.89 -21.57
N GLU A 517 1.59 27.85 -22.41
CA GLU A 517 1.71 28.19 -23.84
C GLU A 517 2.08 29.65 -24.11
N THR A 518 1.74 30.57 -23.18
CA THR A 518 2.07 32.00 -23.32
C THR A 518 3.48 32.32 -22.82
N HIS A 519 3.91 31.69 -21.73
CA HIS A 519 5.15 32.07 -21.01
C HIS A 519 6.33 31.12 -21.25
N TYR A 520 6.11 30.02 -21.97
CA TYR A 520 7.13 29.01 -22.24
C TYR A 520 7.13 28.61 -23.72
N HIS A 521 8.28 28.16 -24.21
CA HIS A 521 8.39 27.52 -25.52
C HIS A 521 8.92 26.08 -25.37
N GLN A 522 8.53 25.21 -26.29
CA GLN A 522 8.95 23.81 -26.27
C GLN A 522 10.35 23.68 -26.87
N ILE A 523 11.27 23.09 -26.09
CA ILE A 523 12.65 22.82 -26.50
C ILE A 523 12.88 21.35 -26.86
N ALA A 524 12.10 20.40 -26.29
CA ALA A 524 12.19 18.98 -26.60
C ALA A 524 10.85 18.26 -26.36
N PHE A 525 10.75 17.00 -26.86
CA PHE A 525 9.66 16.08 -26.58
C PHE A 525 10.26 14.69 -26.30
N GLU A 526 10.21 14.25 -25.04
CA GLU A 526 10.87 13.03 -24.58
C GLU A 526 9.96 12.20 -23.68
N ASN A 527 9.87 10.90 -23.91
CA ASN A 527 9.08 9.96 -23.08
C ASN A 527 7.63 10.40 -22.83
N GLY A 528 7.00 11.08 -23.81
CA GLY A 528 5.64 11.63 -23.66
C GLY A 528 5.55 12.99 -22.97
N PHE A 529 6.68 13.57 -22.54
CA PHE A 529 6.76 14.90 -21.96
C PHE A 529 7.13 15.95 -22.99
N ARG A 530 6.36 17.04 -23.06
CA ARG A 530 6.80 18.30 -23.62
C ARG A 530 7.74 18.96 -22.63
N ILE A 531 8.98 19.17 -23.00
CA ILE A 531 9.96 19.89 -22.17
C ILE A 531 9.92 21.34 -22.61
N LEU A 532 9.55 22.20 -21.66
CA LEU A 532 9.36 23.62 -21.93
C LEU A 532 10.42 24.44 -21.18
N GLU A 533 10.90 25.51 -21.81
CA GLU A 533 11.78 26.50 -21.24
C GLU A 533 11.06 27.85 -21.19
N ARG A 534 11.28 28.64 -20.13
CA ARG A 534 10.67 29.94 -19.93
C ARG A 534 11.14 30.91 -21.01
N ASN A 535 10.18 31.69 -21.54
CA ASN A 535 10.49 32.84 -22.37
C ASN A 535 11.09 33.94 -21.47
N ASP A 536 12.15 34.60 -21.90
CA ASP A 536 12.84 35.66 -21.16
C ASP A 536 11.92 36.83 -20.78
#